data_2ad7bedcc3050b19c8b14afadd4c8691
#
_entry.id   2ad7bedcc3050b19c8b14afadd4c8691
#
_cell.length_a   1.000
_cell.length_b   1.000
_cell.length_c   1.000
_cell.angle_alpha   90.00
_cell.angle_beta   90.00
_cell.angle_gamma   90.00
#
_symmetry.space_group_name_H-M   'P 1'
#
loop_
_entity.id
_entity.type
_entity.pdbx_description
1 polymer ?
#
loop_
_entity_poly.entity_id
_entity_poly.type
_entity_poly.pdbx_seq_one_letter_code
_entity_poly.pdbx_strand_id
1 'polypeptide(L)'
;MTDFVAHRNGRPATAEELAPLAFAGYAHFTAMQVRGRRVRGLDLHLERLRYASIELFGRALPDDRVRDYLRAAVAAGPADVSLTATIYSPAGEFTVAGADVEPEVLVRTGPAASGPTGPLALAT
;
A
#
# COMPACT_ATOMS: atom_id res chain seq x y z
N MET A 1 -6.59 16.14 -14.61
CA MET A 1 -7.22 14.94 -14.08
C MET A 1 -6.21 14.12 -13.33
N THR A 2 -6.59 13.61 -12.18
CA THR A 2 -5.68 12.78 -11.40
C THR A 2 -5.77 11.34 -11.88
N ASP A 3 -4.67 10.82 -12.32
CA ASP A 3 -4.62 9.44 -12.76
C ASP A 3 -4.24 8.52 -11.61
N PHE A 4 -4.49 7.23 -11.79
CA PHE A 4 -4.02 6.25 -10.85
C PHE A 4 -2.54 5.99 -11.10
N VAL A 5 -1.77 5.99 -10.03
CA VAL A 5 -0.33 5.80 -10.10
C VAL A 5 0.07 4.73 -9.10
N ALA A 6 1.00 3.87 -9.47
CA ALA A 6 1.50 2.82 -8.60
C ALA A 6 3.00 2.99 -8.35
N HIS A 7 3.39 2.84 -7.11
CA HIS A 7 4.79 2.86 -6.69
C HIS A 7 5.11 1.53 -6.00
N ARG A 8 6.22 0.92 -6.38
CA ARG A 8 6.68 -0.31 -5.76
C ARG A 8 8.00 0.01 -5.03
N ASN A 9 7.98 -0.22 -3.73
CA ASN A 9 9.14 0.06 -2.86
C ASN A 9 9.72 1.46 -3.08
N GLY A 10 8.83 2.45 -3.13
CA GLY A 10 9.22 3.85 -3.20
C GLY A 10 9.55 4.38 -4.58
N ARG A 11 9.40 3.58 -5.64
CA ARG A 11 9.68 4.00 -7.01
C ARG A 11 8.49 3.69 -7.91
N PRO A 12 8.31 4.48 -9.00
CA PRO A 12 7.22 4.18 -9.92
C PRO A 12 7.30 2.74 -10.41
N ALA A 13 6.18 2.05 -10.40
CA ALA A 13 6.12 0.65 -10.78
C ALA A 13 5.86 0.50 -12.28
N THR A 14 6.52 -0.47 -12.91
CA THR A 14 6.25 -0.82 -14.30
C THR A 14 5.17 -1.89 -14.32
N ALA A 15 4.57 -2.09 -15.48
CA ALA A 15 3.55 -3.13 -15.64
C ALA A 15 4.11 -4.51 -15.31
N GLU A 16 5.35 -4.78 -15.69
CA GLU A 16 5.97 -6.06 -15.38
C GLU A 16 6.15 -6.28 -13.89
N GLU A 17 6.44 -5.21 -13.16
CA GLU A 17 6.63 -5.31 -11.73
C GLU A 17 5.32 -5.55 -10.98
N LEU A 18 4.18 -5.29 -11.60
CA LEU A 18 2.89 -5.52 -10.98
C LEU A 18 2.41 -6.96 -11.16
N ALA A 19 2.98 -7.68 -12.12
CA ALA A 19 2.54 -9.04 -12.40
C ALA A 19 2.63 -9.99 -11.20
N PRO A 20 3.70 -9.98 -10.39
CA PRO A 20 3.77 -10.87 -9.24
C PRO A 20 2.61 -10.71 -8.25
N LEU A 21 2.04 -9.52 -8.16
CA LEU A 21 0.93 -9.30 -7.23
C LEU A 21 -0.29 -10.11 -7.65
N ALA A 22 -0.52 -10.29 -8.93
CA ALA A 22 -1.66 -11.04 -9.42
C ALA A 22 -1.62 -12.52 -8.99
N PHE A 23 -0.43 -13.03 -8.71
CA PHE A 23 -0.25 -14.41 -8.31
C PHE A 23 0.21 -14.55 -6.87
N ALA A 24 0.16 -13.47 -6.10
CA ALA A 24 0.55 -13.52 -4.71
C ALA A 24 -0.49 -14.33 -3.93
N GLY A 25 -0.03 -15.35 -3.22
CA GLY A 25 -0.92 -16.16 -2.40
C GLY A 25 -1.33 -15.44 -1.13
N TYR A 26 -0.48 -14.53 -0.64
CA TYR A 26 -0.74 -13.77 0.57
C TYR A 26 -0.44 -12.30 0.32
N ALA A 27 -1.42 -11.49 0.63
CA ALA A 27 -1.27 -10.05 0.55
C ALA A 27 -2.22 -9.40 1.54
N HIS A 28 -1.86 -8.23 2.04
CA HIS A 28 -2.76 -7.45 2.88
C HIS A 28 -2.59 -5.97 2.54
N PHE A 29 -3.56 -5.17 2.91
CA PHE A 29 -3.52 -3.77 2.55
C PHE A 29 -4.19 -2.88 3.58
N THR A 30 -3.92 -1.58 3.48
CA THR A 30 -4.67 -0.56 4.20
C THR A 30 -4.95 0.57 3.22
N ALA A 31 -6.12 1.19 3.38
CA ALA A 31 -6.52 2.31 2.54
C ALA A 31 -6.61 3.57 3.39
N MET A 32 -6.19 4.69 2.85
CA MET A 32 -6.21 5.93 3.59
C MET A 32 -6.46 7.11 2.65
N GLN A 33 -6.96 8.20 3.22
CA GLN A 33 -7.14 9.45 2.49
C GLN A 33 -6.00 10.38 2.85
N VAL A 34 -5.38 10.96 1.83
CA VAL A 34 -4.30 11.93 2.00
C VAL A 34 -4.87 13.30 1.70
N ARG A 35 -4.66 14.23 2.60
CA ARG A 35 -5.13 15.61 2.45
C ARG A 35 -3.98 16.54 2.79
N GLY A 36 -3.61 17.41 1.86
CA GLY A 36 -2.49 18.31 2.08
C GLY A 36 -1.20 17.54 2.35
N ARG A 37 -1.05 16.40 1.71
CA ARG A 37 0.07 15.47 1.89
C ARG A 37 0.19 14.92 3.31
N ARG A 38 -0.92 14.86 4.03
CA ARG A 38 -0.95 14.32 5.39
C ARG A 38 -1.99 13.23 5.52
N VAL A 39 -1.73 12.28 6.39
CA VAL A 39 -2.63 11.18 6.68
C VAL A 39 -2.98 11.21 8.15
N ARG A 40 -4.28 11.19 8.44
CA ARG A 40 -4.73 11.10 9.82
C ARG A 40 -4.53 9.66 10.29
N GLY A 41 -3.92 9.51 11.47
CA GLY A 41 -3.75 8.19 12.06
C GLY A 41 -2.75 7.32 11.34
N LEU A 42 -1.71 7.91 10.75
CA LEU A 42 -0.69 7.14 10.04
C LEU A 42 -0.12 6.03 10.88
N ASP A 43 0.14 6.29 12.17
CA ASP A 43 0.72 5.27 13.05
C ASP A 43 -0.18 4.05 13.18
N LEU A 44 -1.49 4.23 13.15
CA LEU A 44 -2.43 3.13 13.22
C LEU A 44 -2.39 2.30 11.94
N HIS A 45 -2.22 2.95 10.79
CA HIS A 45 -2.08 2.24 9.53
C HIS A 45 -0.79 1.43 9.51
N LEU A 46 0.31 2.01 9.99
CA LEU A 46 1.58 1.31 10.04
C LEU A 46 1.51 0.12 10.99
N GLU A 47 0.85 0.29 12.13
CA GLU A 47 0.68 -0.80 13.07
C GLU A 47 -0.12 -1.94 12.46
N ARG A 48 -1.20 -1.62 11.77
CA ARG A 48 -2.02 -2.62 11.09
C ARG A 48 -1.20 -3.40 10.07
N LEU A 49 -0.41 -2.69 9.26
CA LEU A 49 0.43 -3.33 8.26
C LEU A 49 1.47 -4.23 8.91
N ARG A 50 2.07 -3.79 10.02
CA ARG A 50 3.07 -4.57 10.72
C ARG A 50 2.49 -5.87 11.28
N TYR A 51 1.35 -5.79 11.98
CA TYR A 51 0.74 -6.97 12.54
C TYR A 51 0.30 -7.96 11.46
N ALA A 52 -0.30 -7.47 10.39
CA ALA A 52 -0.73 -8.35 9.32
C ALA A 52 0.46 -9.01 8.61
N SER A 53 1.57 -8.29 8.46
CA SER A 53 2.77 -8.87 7.87
C SER A 53 3.34 -9.99 8.72
N ILE A 54 3.37 -9.79 10.04
CA ILE A 54 3.85 -10.83 10.95
C ILE A 54 2.94 -12.05 10.87
N GLU A 55 1.62 -11.85 10.82
CA GLU A 55 0.67 -12.94 10.69
C GLU A 55 0.85 -13.74 9.40
N LEU A 56 0.98 -13.04 8.28
CA LEU A 56 1.02 -13.68 6.97
C LEU A 56 2.40 -14.16 6.55
N PHE A 57 3.43 -13.41 6.90
CA PHE A 57 4.79 -13.68 6.40
C PHE A 57 5.77 -14.08 7.49
N GLY A 58 5.37 -14.00 8.75
CA GLY A 58 6.26 -14.28 9.87
C GLY A 58 7.26 -13.17 10.13
N ARG A 59 7.18 -12.07 9.40
CA ARG A 59 8.09 -10.94 9.55
C ARG A 59 7.43 -9.68 9.00
N ALA A 60 7.92 -8.53 9.38
CA ALA A 60 7.43 -7.26 8.88
C ALA A 60 8.61 -6.35 8.52
N LEU A 61 8.41 -5.48 7.53
CA LEU A 61 9.37 -4.45 7.25
C LEU A 61 9.36 -3.43 8.38
N PRO A 62 10.49 -2.76 8.65
CA PRO A 62 10.51 -1.70 9.65
C PRO A 62 9.51 -0.60 9.29
N ASP A 63 8.84 -0.05 10.30
CA ASP A 63 7.85 1.00 10.07
C ASP A 63 8.46 2.19 9.32
N ASP A 64 9.70 2.54 9.62
CA ASP A 64 10.36 3.65 8.96
C ASP A 64 10.50 3.43 7.47
N ARG A 65 10.77 2.21 7.05
CA ARG A 65 10.90 1.91 5.63
C ARG A 65 9.54 2.02 4.93
N VAL A 66 8.49 1.49 5.56
CA VAL A 66 7.15 1.59 4.99
C VAL A 66 6.73 3.06 4.91
N ARG A 67 7.03 3.83 5.96
CA ARG A 67 6.72 5.26 5.97
C ARG A 67 7.42 5.99 4.82
N ASP A 68 8.66 5.65 4.56
CA ASP A 68 9.41 6.29 3.48
C ASP A 68 8.82 5.95 2.12
N TYR A 69 8.35 4.72 1.92
CA TYR A 69 7.70 4.33 0.67
C TYR A 69 6.39 5.11 0.48
N LEU A 70 5.63 5.30 1.56
CA LEU A 70 4.41 6.09 1.49
C LEU A 70 4.70 7.54 1.17
N ARG A 71 5.74 8.10 1.79
CA ARG A 71 6.15 9.48 1.54
C ARG A 71 6.55 9.68 0.09
N ALA A 72 7.28 8.73 -0.49
CA ALA A 72 7.70 8.83 -1.87
C ALA A 72 6.50 8.89 -2.80
N ALA A 73 5.49 8.07 -2.56
CA ALA A 73 4.29 8.05 -3.38
C ALA A 73 3.49 9.35 -3.22
N VAL A 74 3.37 9.84 -1.99
CA VAL A 74 2.62 11.08 -1.73
C VAL A 74 3.33 12.28 -2.36
N ALA A 75 4.66 12.33 -2.27
CA ALA A 75 5.42 13.44 -2.81
C ALA A 75 5.36 13.51 -4.33
N ALA A 76 5.12 12.39 -4.98
CA ALA A 76 5.14 12.32 -6.44
C ALA A 76 3.87 12.83 -7.12
N GLY A 77 2.82 13.08 -6.37
CA GLY A 77 1.52 13.45 -6.94
C GLY A 77 0.84 14.61 -6.25
N PRO A 78 -0.45 14.79 -6.51
CA PRO A 78 -1.23 15.88 -5.91
C PRO A 78 -1.28 15.79 -4.38
N ALA A 79 -1.59 16.90 -3.75
CA ALA A 79 -1.65 16.98 -2.29
C ALA A 79 -2.78 16.15 -1.70
N ASP A 80 -3.86 15.99 -2.44
CA ASP A 80 -5.03 15.25 -1.99
C ASP A 80 -5.21 14.04 -2.89
N VAL A 81 -5.10 12.85 -2.33
CA VAL A 81 -5.27 11.60 -3.08
C VAL A 81 -5.89 10.54 -2.18
N SER A 82 -6.46 9.53 -2.79
CA SER A 82 -6.78 8.29 -2.10
C SER A 82 -5.58 7.38 -2.27
N LEU A 83 -5.19 6.68 -1.22
CA LEU A 83 -4.00 5.85 -1.24
C LEU A 83 -4.31 4.46 -0.69
N THR A 84 -3.81 3.43 -1.35
CA THR A 84 -3.87 2.06 -0.86
C THR A 84 -2.45 1.53 -0.82
N ALA A 85 -2.04 1.01 0.33
CA ALA A 85 -0.74 0.36 0.47
C ALA A 85 -0.97 -1.13 0.62
N THR A 86 -0.38 -1.92 -0.27
CA THR A 86 -0.50 -3.37 -0.27
C THR A 86 0.87 -3.98 -0.05
N ILE A 87 0.94 -4.94 0.86
CA ILE A 87 2.18 -5.66 1.14
C ILE A 87 1.98 -7.11 0.74
N TYR A 88 2.89 -7.65 -0.03
CA TYR A 88 2.79 -8.99 -0.57
C TYR A 88 4.15 -9.65 -0.68
N SER A 89 4.15 -10.97 -0.82
CA SER A 89 5.39 -11.71 -1.03
C SER A 89 5.67 -11.81 -2.53
N PRO A 90 6.86 -11.40 -3.00
CA PRO A 90 7.17 -11.49 -4.42
C PRO A 90 7.33 -12.94 -4.90
N ALA A 91 7.49 -13.89 -3.99
CA ALA A 91 7.57 -15.30 -4.36
C ALA A 91 6.20 -15.91 -4.63
N GLY A 92 5.12 -15.16 -4.34
CA GLY A 92 3.79 -15.62 -4.62
C GLY A 92 3.34 -16.77 -3.75
N GLU A 93 2.40 -17.55 -4.26
CA GLU A 93 1.84 -18.66 -3.51
C GLU A 93 2.81 -19.82 -3.30
N PHE A 94 3.92 -19.79 -3.98
CA PHE A 94 4.94 -20.84 -3.84
C PHE A 94 5.98 -20.50 -2.79
N THR A 95 5.74 -19.44 -1.99
CA THR A 95 6.66 -19.09 -0.92
C THR A 95 6.64 -20.19 0.13
N VAL A 96 7.81 -20.74 0.42
CA VAL A 96 7.94 -21.75 1.46
C VAL A 96 7.99 -21.06 2.81
N ALA A 97 7.30 -21.63 3.79
CA ALA A 97 7.31 -21.08 5.14
C ALA A 97 8.75 -21.02 5.66
N GLY A 98 9.13 -19.87 6.18
CA GLY A 98 10.48 -19.66 6.65
C GLY A 98 11.47 -19.25 5.57
N ALA A 99 11.02 -19.12 4.32
CA ALA A 99 11.89 -18.63 3.26
C ALA A 99 12.27 -17.19 3.55
N ASP A 100 13.53 -16.85 3.28
CA ASP A 100 14.03 -15.52 3.54
C ASP A 100 13.70 -14.59 2.38
N VAL A 101 12.41 -14.35 2.19
CA VAL A 101 11.93 -13.48 1.13
C VAL A 101 11.31 -12.25 1.77
N GLU A 102 11.88 -11.10 1.44
CA GLU A 102 11.39 -9.86 2.01
C GLU A 102 10.09 -9.43 1.32
N PRO A 103 9.06 -9.05 2.08
CA PRO A 103 7.83 -8.55 1.48
C PRO A 103 8.06 -7.26 0.70
N GLU A 104 7.23 -7.02 -0.29
CA GLU A 104 7.28 -5.80 -1.08
C GLU A 104 6.07 -4.94 -0.81
N VAL A 105 6.23 -3.64 -1.01
CA VAL A 105 5.17 -2.67 -0.77
C VAL A 105 4.77 -2.01 -2.07
N LEU A 106 3.50 -2.15 -2.43
CA LEU A 106 2.94 -1.48 -3.58
C LEU A 106 1.99 -0.40 -3.08
N VAL A 107 2.26 0.85 -3.45
CA VAL A 107 1.42 1.97 -3.09
C VAL A 107 0.71 2.48 -4.32
N ARG A 108 -0.60 2.48 -4.29
CA ARG A 108 -1.41 3.00 -5.38
C ARG A 108 -2.10 4.26 -4.92
N THR A 109 -2.00 5.32 -5.74
CA THR A 109 -2.71 6.56 -5.48
C THR A 109 -3.67 6.84 -6.61
N GLY A 110 -4.75 7.53 -6.29
CA GLY A 110 -5.75 7.90 -7.28
C GLY A 110 -6.50 9.15 -6.81
N PRO A 111 -7.55 9.53 -7.53
CA PRO A 111 -8.30 10.73 -7.19
C PRO A 111 -8.82 10.68 -5.76
N ALA A 112 -8.74 11.82 -5.08
CA ALA A 112 -9.24 11.91 -3.73
C ALA A 112 -10.75 11.61 -3.70
N ALA A 113 -11.19 10.95 -2.64
CA ALA A 113 -12.60 10.67 -2.50
C ALA A 113 -13.38 11.96 -2.32
N SER A 114 -14.57 12.01 -2.89
CA SER A 114 -15.44 13.13 -2.68
C SER A 114 -15.82 13.22 -1.22
N GLY A 115 -16.23 14.38 -0.79
CA GLY A 115 -16.63 14.57 0.59
C GLY A 115 -17.83 13.73 0.96
N PRO A 116 -18.76 14.30 1.69
CA PRO A 116 -19.82 13.53 2.33
C PRO A 116 -20.71 12.73 1.40
N THR A 117 -20.69 13.03 0.13
CA THR A 117 -21.53 12.26 -0.77
C THR A 117 -20.97 10.87 -1.02
N GLY A 118 -19.69 10.72 -0.86
CA GLY A 118 -19.08 9.44 -1.09
C GLY A 118 -19.62 8.36 -0.20
N PRO A 119 -19.75 8.60 1.07
CA PRO A 119 -20.24 7.58 1.97
C PRO A 119 -21.62 7.11 1.65
N LEU A 120 -22.39 7.98 1.09
CA LEU A 120 -23.69 7.57 0.80
C LEU A 120 -23.74 6.51 -0.20
N ALA A 121 -22.86 6.59 -1.09
CA ALA A 121 -22.79 5.57 -2.07
C ALA A 121 -22.46 4.26 -1.46
N LEU A 122 -21.89 4.30 -0.30
CA LEU A 122 -21.53 3.12 0.33
C LEU A 122 -22.64 2.42 0.90
N ALA A 123 -23.65 3.11 1.16
CA ALA A 123 -24.77 2.47 1.72
C ALA A 123 -25.13 1.32 0.87
N THR A 124 -24.50 1.20 -0.11
CA THR A 124 -24.71 0.02 -0.92
C THR A 124 -24.09 -1.18 -0.32
#